data_5255fee1b922e41c15e08aa341a14c6e
#
_entry.id   5255fee1b922e41c15e08aa341a14c6e
#
_cell.length_a   1.000
_cell.length_b   1.000
_cell.length_c   1.000
_cell.angle_alpha   90.00
_cell.angle_beta   90.00
_cell.angle_gamma   90.00
#
_symmetry.space_group_name_H-M   'P 1'
#
loop_
_entity.id
_entity.type
_entity.pdbx_description
1 polymer ?
#
loop_
_entity_poly.entity_id
_entity_poly.type
_entity_poly.pdbx_seq_one_letter_code
_entity_poly.pdbx_strand_id
1 'polypeptide(L)'
;MSVTEMFSYIQGFLSADQDVREEIRKVVQVLEQTAREILTVLQSVHQPCGFKEIPSKCKKARELFCTVRTHLADLKTKFPVEQYYRFHEHWRFVLQRLTFLAAFVVYLESEGLVTREEVAQILGIEVVREKGFHLDVEDYLAGVLIMASELSRLAVNSVTAGDYSRPLRISNFINDLDSGFRLLNLKNDPLRKRYDGLKYDVKKIEEVVYDLSIRGLAKESDVGGDK
;
A
#
# COMPACT_ATOMS: atom_id res chain seq x y z
N MET A 1 42.54 -29.32 2.93
CA MET A 1 41.77 -28.32 3.73
C MET A 1 41.28 -28.99 4.99
N SER A 2 41.69 -28.49 6.14
CA SER A 2 41.24 -29.06 7.43
C SER A 2 39.78 -28.63 7.71
N VAL A 3 39.10 -29.33 8.61
CA VAL A 3 37.76 -29.01 9.05
C VAL A 3 37.70 -27.54 9.57
N THR A 4 38.69 -27.18 10.37
CA THR A 4 38.79 -25.83 10.92
C THR A 4 38.93 -24.75 9.83
N GLU A 5 39.75 -24.99 8.82
CA GLU A 5 39.90 -24.09 7.68
C GLU A 5 38.61 -23.92 6.89
N MET A 6 37.89 -25.05 6.67
CA MET A 6 36.61 -25.02 5.98
C MET A 6 35.56 -24.16 6.76
N PHE A 7 35.44 -24.39 8.06
CA PHE A 7 34.48 -23.64 8.88
C PHE A 7 34.86 -22.17 9.04
N SER A 8 36.16 -21.85 9.12
CA SER A 8 36.60 -20.44 9.10
C SER A 8 36.23 -19.73 7.80
N TYR A 9 36.36 -20.42 6.66
CA TYR A 9 35.96 -19.92 5.35
C TYR A 9 34.46 -19.68 5.28
N ILE A 10 33.65 -20.63 5.75
CA ILE A 10 32.17 -20.49 5.83
C ILE A 10 31.79 -19.34 6.76
N GLN A 11 32.45 -19.19 7.90
CA GLN A 11 32.21 -18.08 8.83
C GLN A 11 32.45 -16.73 8.17
N GLY A 12 33.44 -16.61 7.30
CA GLY A 12 33.67 -15.39 6.52
C GLY A 12 32.49 -15.02 5.63
N PHE A 13 31.89 -15.98 4.96
CA PHE A 13 30.66 -15.73 4.15
C PHE A 13 29.48 -15.33 5.01
N LEU A 14 29.24 -16.02 6.12
CA LEU A 14 28.13 -15.70 7.01
C LEU A 14 28.26 -14.31 7.61
N SER A 15 29.48 -13.92 7.99
CA SER A 15 29.75 -12.58 8.52
C SER A 15 29.48 -11.49 7.48
N ALA A 16 29.98 -11.67 6.25
CA ALA A 16 29.73 -10.74 5.15
C ALA A 16 28.23 -10.61 4.82
N ASP A 17 27.51 -11.72 4.81
CA ASP A 17 26.05 -11.73 4.57
C ASP A 17 25.28 -11.00 5.68
N GLN A 18 25.67 -11.22 6.93
CA GLN A 18 25.10 -10.51 8.08
C GLN A 18 25.34 -9.00 8.03
N ASP A 19 26.51 -8.56 7.59
CA ASP A 19 26.81 -7.14 7.44
C ASP A 19 25.90 -6.48 6.40
N VAL A 20 25.68 -7.14 5.26
CA VAL A 20 24.74 -6.66 4.22
C VAL A 20 23.32 -6.55 4.78
N ARG A 21 22.85 -7.59 5.48
CA ARG A 21 21.51 -7.60 6.10
C ARG A 21 21.34 -6.49 7.12
N GLU A 22 22.38 -6.22 7.92
CA GLU A 22 22.35 -5.15 8.91
C GLU A 22 22.24 -3.76 8.27
N GLU A 23 23.01 -3.51 7.20
CA GLU A 23 22.91 -2.26 6.44
C GLU A 23 21.52 -2.09 5.80
N ILE A 24 20.93 -3.16 5.28
CA ILE A 24 19.55 -3.14 4.76
C ILE A 24 18.55 -2.80 5.88
N ARG A 25 18.67 -3.43 7.04
CA ARG A 25 17.76 -3.18 8.17
C ARG A 25 17.79 -1.72 8.64
N LYS A 26 18.95 -1.11 8.67
CA LYS A 26 19.07 0.31 9.04
C LYS A 26 18.26 1.22 8.12
N VAL A 27 18.36 1.01 6.82
CA VAL A 27 17.59 1.79 5.83
C VAL A 27 16.09 1.49 5.93
N VAL A 28 15.72 0.23 6.11
CA VAL A 28 14.32 -0.17 6.27
C VAL A 28 13.70 0.47 7.50
N GLN A 29 14.41 0.57 8.62
CA GLN A 29 13.91 1.27 9.81
C GLN A 29 13.59 2.74 9.54
N VAL A 30 14.41 3.42 8.78
CA VAL A 30 14.17 4.83 8.38
C VAL A 30 12.98 4.92 7.44
N LEU A 31 12.84 4.00 6.49
CA LEU A 31 11.67 3.89 5.62
C LEU A 31 10.38 3.67 6.41
N GLU A 32 10.40 2.78 7.39
CA GLU A 32 9.25 2.51 8.25
C GLU A 32 8.86 3.75 9.06
N GLN A 33 9.83 4.52 9.53
CA GLN A 33 9.56 5.78 10.22
C GLN A 33 8.84 6.77 9.30
N THR A 34 9.34 6.98 8.10
CA THR A 34 8.70 7.87 7.11
C THR A 34 7.31 7.36 6.71
N ALA A 35 7.15 6.04 6.57
CA ALA A 35 5.84 5.45 6.31
C ALA A 35 4.84 5.74 7.43
N ARG A 36 5.25 5.68 8.69
CA ARG A 36 4.39 6.06 9.83
C ARG A 36 4.00 7.53 9.80
N GLU A 37 4.91 8.40 9.41
CA GLU A 37 4.62 9.84 9.27
C GLU A 37 3.57 10.09 8.18
N ILE A 38 3.70 9.45 7.02
CA ILE A 38 2.72 9.53 5.94
C ILE A 38 1.37 8.97 6.41
N LEU A 39 1.38 7.82 7.08
CA LEU A 39 0.18 7.20 7.61
C LEU A 39 -0.54 8.13 8.61
N THR A 40 0.18 8.77 9.50
CA THR A 40 -0.38 9.72 10.48
C THR A 40 -1.06 10.88 9.77
N VAL A 41 -0.45 11.44 8.74
CA VAL A 41 -1.04 12.51 7.93
C VAL A 41 -2.34 12.04 7.26
N LEU A 42 -2.31 10.88 6.62
CA LEU A 42 -3.47 10.38 5.87
C LEU A 42 -4.60 9.88 6.78
N GLN A 43 -4.29 9.28 7.92
CA GLN A 43 -5.32 8.83 8.86
C GLN A 43 -6.11 9.99 9.48
N SER A 44 -5.56 11.19 9.48
CA SER A 44 -6.28 12.37 9.96
C SER A 44 -7.49 12.74 9.08
N VAL A 45 -7.62 12.18 7.88
CA VAL A 45 -8.83 12.36 7.05
C VAL A 45 -10.08 11.73 7.68
N HIS A 46 -9.91 10.75 8.58
CA HIS A 46 -11.02 10.10 9.28
C HIS A 46 -11.64 10.98 10.39
N GLN A 47 -11.00 12.07 10.74
CA GLN A 47 -11.53 13.03 11.71
C GLN A 47 -12.63 13.86 11.07
N PRO A 48 -13.62 14.37 11.85
CA PRO A 48 -14.76 15.11 11.31
C PRO A 48 -14.39 16.28 10.41
N CYS A 49 -13.31 17.00 10.74
CA CYS A 49 -12.80 18.12 9.92
C CYS A 49 -11.90 17.66 8.77
N GLY A 50 -11.47 16.40 8.79
CA GLY A 50 -10.43 15.88 7.88
C GLY A 50 -10.84 15.84 6.42
N PHE A 51 -12.13 15.66 6.14
CA PHE A 51 -12.63 15.59 4.76
C PHE A 51 -12.46 16.92 3.99
N LYS A 52 -12.51 18.06 4.65
CA LYS A 52 -12.28 19.37 4.04
C LYS A 52 -10.81 19.64 3.76
N GLU A 53 -9.93 18.94 4.48
CA GLU A 53 -8.49 19.12 4.41
C GLU A 53 -7.79 18.07 3.53
N ILE A 54 -8.55 17.20 2.85
CA ILE A 54 -8.00 16.14 1.98
C ILE A 54 -6.93 16.70 1.02
N PRO A 55 -7.16 17.81 0.27
CA PRO A 55 -6.14 18.31 -0.65
C PRO A 55 -4.82 18.66 0.03
N SER A 56 -4.86 19.32 1.19
CA SER A 56 -3.65 19.72 1.93
C SER A 56 -2.92 18.52 2.53
N LYS A 57 -3.67 17.50 2.98
CA LYS A 57 -3.10 16.26 3.52
C LYS A 57 -2.45 15.42 2.43
N CYS A 58 -3.07 15.31 1.26
CA CYS A 58 -2.48 14.64 0.11
C CYS A 58 -1.20 15.34 -0.35
N LYS A 59 -1.18 16.67 -0.38
CA LYS A 59 0.02 17.44 -0.69
C LYS A 59 1.16 17.14 0.28
N LYS A 60 0.88 17.17 1.58
CA LYS A 60 1.87 16.87 2.63
C LYS A 60 2.40 15.42 2.52
N ALA A 61 1.52 14.47 2.25
CA ALA A 61 1.91 13.08 2.02
C ALA A 61 2.85 12.95 0.81
N ARG A 62 2.54 13.63 -0.30
CA ARG A 62 3.41 13.65 -1.48
C ARG A 62 4.78 14.27 -1.22
N GLU A 63 4.86 15.28 -0.39
CA GLU A 63 6.15 15.86 0.05
C GLU A 63 6.98 14.84 0.83
N LEU A 64 6.35 14.07 1.72
CA LEU A 64 7.02 12.99 2.46
C LEU A 64 7.46 11.84 1.54
N PHE A 65 6.77 11.58 0.45
CA PHE A 65 7.21 10.61 -0.55
C PHE A 65 8.54 11.02 -1.24
N CYS A 66 8.88 12.29 -1.26
CA CYS A 66 10.21 12.71 -1.71
C CYS A 66 11.32 12.14 -0.82
N THR A 67 11.09 12.13 0.51
CA THR A 67 11.99 11.50 1.48
C THR A 67 12.06 9.98 1.28
N VAL A 68 10.92 9.34 1.01
CA VAL A 68 10.86 7.90 0.69
C VAL A 68 11.74 7.57 -0.53
N ARG A 69 11.66 8.37 -1.59
CA ARG A 69 12.51 8.18 -2.78
C ARG A 69 14.00 8.24 -2.45
N THR A 70 14.40 9.17 -1.60
CA THR A 70 15.79 9.28 -1.15
C THR A 70 16.23 8.03 -0.39
N HIS A 71 15.40 7.52 0.52
CA HIS A 71 15.73 6.32 1.29
C HIS A 71 15.74 5.06 0.42
N LEU A 72 14.83 4.93 -0.55
CA LEU A 72 14.85 3.80 -1.49
C LEU A 72 16.06 3.86 -2.43
N ALA A 73 16.50 5.05 -2.82
CA ALA A 73 17.73 5.22 -3.57
C ALA A 73 18.97 4.78 -2.76
N ASP A 74 18.97 5.05 -1.46
CA ASP A 74 20.02 4.54 -0.54
C ASP A 74 19.96 3.01 -0.41
N LEU A 75 18.76 2.45 -0.24
CA LEU A 75 18.57 1.00 -0.13
C LEU A 75 19.16 0.23 -1.33
N LYS A 76 18.99 0.76 -2.54
CA LYS A 76 19.53 0.15 -3.77
C LYS A 76 21.05 -0.03 -3.73
N THR A 77 21.76 0.79 -2.97
CA THR A 77 23.23 0.74 -2.86
C THR A 77 23.75 -0.33 -1.90
N LYS A 78 22.88 -0.92 -1.07
CA LYS A 78 23.26 -1.82 0.02
C LYS A 78 23.47 -3.26 -0.41
N PHE A 79 23.02 -3.64 -1.61
CA PHE A 79 23.13 -5.02 -2.12
C PHE A 79 23.20 -5.01 -3.66
N PRO A 80 23.75 -6.09 -4.27
CA PRO A 80 23.72 -6.24 -5.72
C PRO A 80 22.28 -6.44 -6.22
N VAL A 81 21.90 -5.73 -7.29
CA VAL A 81 20.53 -5.74 -7.85
C VAL A 81 20.09 -7.16 -8.24
N GLU A 82 21.01 -8.01 -8.71
CA GLU A 82 20.73 -9.40 -9.08
C GLU A 82 20.27 -10.24 -7.88
N GLN A 83 20.57 -9.80 -6.66
CA GLN A 83 20.19 -10.46 -5.42
C GLN A 83 18.91 -9.89 -4.79
N TYR A 84 18.10 -9.18 -5.54
CA TYR A 84 16.85 -8.56 -5.07
C TYR A 84 15.99 -9.54 -4.25
N TYR A 85 15.70 -10.72 -4.79
CA TYR A 85 14.84 -11.71 -4.10
C TYR A 85 15.52 -12.41 -2.93
N ARG A 86 16.85 -12.41 -2.87
CA ARG A 86 17.58 -12.94 -1.70
C ARG A 86 17.30 -12.13 -0.44
N PHE A 87 17.16 -10.82 -0.58
CA PHE A 87 16.99 -9.90 0.53
C PHE A 87 15.58 -9.30 0.62
N HIS A 88 14.69 -9.64 -0.30
CA HIS A 88 13.34 -9.07 -0.45
C HIS A 88 12.53 -9.11 0.86
N GLU A 89 12.66 -10.16 1.67
CA GLU A 89 11.98 -10.29 2.96
C GLU A 89 12.25 -9.12 3.91
N HIS A 90 13.38 -8.45 3.79
CA HIS A 90 13.73 -7.31 4.65
C HIS A 90 12.90 -6.05 4.38
N TRP A 91 12.46 -5.85 3.14
CA TRP A 91 11.72 -4.64 2.75
C TRP A 91 10.32 -4.90 2.20
N ARG A 92 9.91 -6.15 1.99
CA ARG A 92 8.60 -6.43 1.39
C ARG A 92 7.44 -5.80 2.16
N PHE A 93 7.45 -5.86 3.49
CA PHE A 93 6.36 -5.31 4.29
C PHE A 93 6.31 -3.78 4.26
N VAL A 94 7.45 -3.11 4.35
CA VAL A 94 7.48 -1.65 4.23
C VAL A 94 7.09 -1.22 2.82
N LEU A 95 7.50 -1.97 1.80
CA LEU A 95 7.15 -1.67 0.41
C LEU A 95 5.64 -1.85 0.16
N GLN A 96 5.02 -2.88 0.73
CA GLN A 96 3.57 -3.06 0.70
C GLN A 96 2.84 -1.91 1.40
N ARG A 97 3.35 -1.46 2.54
CA ARG A 97 2.79 -0.31 3.27
C ARG A 97 2.94 0.98 2.47
N LEU A 98 4.09 1.24 1.89
CA LEU A 98 4.31 2.42 1.04
C LEU A 98 3.42 2.40 -0.20
N THR A 99 3.20 1.22 -0.77
CA THR A 99 2.24 1.03 -1.88
C THR A 99 0.82 1.36 -1.44
N PHE A 100 0.41 0.87 -0.29
CA PHE A 100 -0.89 1.23 0.30
C PHE A 100 -1.03 2.74 0.46
N LEU A 101 -0.05 3.41 1.02
CA LEU A 101 -0.08 4.85 1.25
C LEU A 101 -0.16 5.63 -0.07
N ALA A 102 0.61 5.23 -1.07
CA ALA A 102 0.55 5.82 -2.42
C ALA A 102 -0.82 5.60 -3.07
N ALA A 103 -1.37 4.39 -2.98
CA ALA A 103 -2.69 4.06 -3.49
C ALA A 103 -3.78 4.89 -2.81
N PHE A 104 -3.68 5.08 -1.50
CA PHE A 104 -4.63 5.86 -0.72
C PHE A 104 -4.60 7.34 -1.07
N VAL A 105 -3.41 7.92 -1.23
CA VAL A 105 -3.27 9.32 -1.71
C VAL A 105 -3.94 9.49 -3.07
N VAL A 106 -3.64 8.63 -4.04
CA VAL A 106 -4.23 8.72 -5.39
C VAL A 106 -5.75 8.55 -5.33
N TYR A 107 -6.25 7.62 -4.52
CA TYR A 107 -7.68 7.47 -4.34
C TYR A 107 -8.33 8.72 -3.74
N LEU A 108 -7.75 9.33 -2.73
CA LEU A 108 -8.26 10.56 -2.13
C LEU A 108 -8.27 11.73 -3.10
N GLU A 109 -7.32 11.77 -4.03
CA GLU A 109 -7.22 12.82 -5.05
C GLU A 109 -8.19 12.63 -6.23
N SER A 110 -8.38 11.38 -6.69
CA SER A 110 -9.05 11.07 -7.95
C SER A 110 -10.18 10.04 -7.87
N GLU A 111 -10.35 9.38 -6.72
CA GLU A 111 -11.24 8.24 -6.52
C GLU A 111 -10.96 7.06 -7.48
N GLY A 112 -9.77 7.02 -8.05
CA GLY A 112 -9.31 5.98 -8.97
C GLY A 112 -8.29 5.02 -8.36
N LEU A 113 -8.09 3.89 -9.04
CA LEU A 113 -7.05 2.94 -8.69
C LEU A 113 -5.71 3.40 -9.27
N VAL A 114 -4.71 3.55 -8.40
CA VAL A 114 -3.34 3.79 -8.83
C VAL A 114 -2.79 2.58 -9.60
N THR A 115 -2.13 2.80 -10.70
CA THR A 115 -1.44 1.72 -11.44
C THR A 115 -0.13 1.35 -10.75
N ARG A 116 0.39 0.16 -11.06
CA ARG A 116 1.70 -0.28 -10.57
C ARG A 116 2.81 0.68 -11.02
N GLU A 117 2.71 1.14 -12.25
CA GLU A 117 3.63 2.11 -12.87
C GLU A 117 3.62 3.45 -12.12
N GLU A 118 2.45 3.95 -11.77
CA GLU A 118 2.31 5.19 -10.99
C GLU A 118 2.88 5.04 -9.57
N VAL A 119 2.64 3.90 -8.90
CA VAL A 119 3.24 3.63 -7.59
C VAL A 119 4.77 3.61 -7.70
N ALA A 120 5.31 2.89 -8.68
CA ALA A 120 6.76 2.84 -8.92
C ALA A 120 7.34 4.24 -9.14
N GLN A 121 6.63 5.09 -9.87
CA GLN A 121 7.02 6.48 -10.11
C GLN A 121 6.99 7.31 -8.82
N ILE A 122 5.96 7.18 -8.00
CA ILE A 122 5.86 7.85 -6.70
C ILE A 122 7.00 7.43 -5.77
N LEU A 123 7.37 6.15 -5.79
CA LEU A 123 8.45 5.60 -4.97
C LEU A 123 9.85 5.79 -5.60
N GLY A 124 9.95 6.21 -6.84
CA GLY A 124 11.21 6.36 -7.55
C GLY A 124 11.93 5.04 -7.82
N ILE A 125 11.19 3.98 -8.06
CA ILE A 125 11.70 2.63 -8.36
C ILE A 125 11.19 2.14 -9.72
N GLU A 126 11.70 1.00 -10.18
CA GLU A 126 11.34 0.44 -11.47
C GLU A 126 10.11 -0.49 -11.36
N VAL A 127 9.48 -0.76 -12.48
CA VAL A 127 8.42 -1.76 -12.62
C VAL A 127 8.98 -3.08 -13.14
N VAL A 128 9.95 -2.97 -14.06
CA VAL A 128 10.56 -4.10 -14.74
C VAL A 128 11.77 -4.58 -13.94
N ARG A 129 11.79 -5.86 -13.59
CA ARG A 129 12.86 -6.50 -12.81
C ARG A 129 14.25 -6.27 -13.41
N GLU A 130 14.35 -6.35 -14.73
CA GLU A 130 15.62 -6.22 -15.46
C GLU A 130 16.23 -4.81 -15.38
N LYS A 131 15.44 -3.82 -15.01
CA LYS A 131 15.91 -2.43 -14.86
C LYS A 131 16.45 -2.10 -13.46
N GLY A 132 16.31 -3.02 -12.50
CA GLY A 132 16.88 -2.84 -11.16
C GLY A 132 15.89 -3.05 -10.03
N PHE A 133 16.02 -2.25 -8.97
CA PHE A 133 15.10 -2.30 -7.83
C PHE A 133 13.68 -1.95 -8.30
N HIS A 134 12.77 -2.90 -8.14
CA HIS A 134 11.45 -2.80 -8.75
C HIS A 134 10.33 -3.08 -7.75
N LEU A 135 9.12 -2.67 -8.12
CA LEU A 135 7.91 -2.99 -7.37
C LEU A 135 7.39 -4.36 -7.81
N ASP A 136 7.53 -5.34 -6.93
CA ASP A 136 6.99 -6.67 -7.16
C ASP A 136 5.46 -6.65 -7.27
N VAL A 137 4.91 -7.46 -8.18
CA VAL A 137 3.46 -7.53 -8.40
C VAL A 137 2.70 -7.89 -7.14
N GLU A 138 3.20 -8.85 -6.36
CA GLU A 138 2.54 -9.26 -5.12
C GLU A 138 2.55 -8.14 -4.07
N ASP A 139 3.62 -7.37 -3.99
CA ASP A 139 3.73 -6.23 -3.08
C ASP A 139 2.75 -5.11 -3.48
N TYR A 140 2.60 -4.85 -4.80
CA TYR A 140 1.59 -3.93 -5.30
C TYR A 140 0.17 -4.39 -4.95
N LEU A 141 -0.18 -5.63 -5.24
CA LEU A 141 -1.49 -6.17 -4.96
C LEU A 141 -1.81 -6.20 -3.45
N ALA A 142 -0.84 -6.54 -2.62
CA ALA A 142 -0.98 -6.49 -1.17
C ALA A 142 -1.26 -5.07 -0.67
N GLY A 143 -0.55 -4.09 -1.20
CA GLY A 143 -0.78 -2.67 -0.86
C GLY A 143 -2.17 -2.20 -1.25
N VAL A 144 -2.66 -2.59 -2.42
CA VAL A 144 -4.04 -2.28 -2.87
C VAL A 144 -5.08 -2.89 -1.94
N LEU A 145 -4.89 -4.12 -1.49
CA LEU A 145 -5.80 -4.77 -0.54
C LEU A 145 -5.79 -4.10 0.83
N ILE A 146 -4.66 -3.60 1.30
CA ILE A 146 -4.58 -2.81 2.53
C ILE A 146 -5.38 -1.51 2.37
N MET A 147 -5.30 -0.86 1.21
CA MET A 147 -6.10 0.32 0.90
C MET A 147 -7.60 0.01 0.97
N ALA A 148 -8.05 -1.13 0.48
CA ALA A 148 -9.45 -1.53 0.55
C ALA A 148 -9.99 -1.53 1.98
N SER A 149 -9.21 -2.04 2.94
CA SER A 149 -9.58 -2.01 4.36
C SER A 149 -9.67 -0.58 4.90
N GLU A 150 -8.77 0.30 4.48
CA GLU A 150 -8.80 1.72 4.88
C GLU A 150 -10.01 2.45 4.26
N LEU A 151 -10.39 2.12 3.03
CA LEU A 151 -11.59 2.66 2.39
C LEU A 151 -12.89 2.21 3.08
N SER A 152 -12.92 0.97 3.56
CA SER A 152 -14.02 0.48 4.40
C SER A 152 -14.21 1.35 5.66
N ARG A 153 -13.12 1.68 6.32
CA ARG A 153 -13.11 2.61 7.45
C ARG A 153 -13.53 4.02 7.06
N LEU A 154 -13.06 4.50 5.92
CA LEU A 154 -13.41 5.83 5.39
C LEU A 154 -14.91 5.94 5.10
N ALA A 155 -15.52 4.90 4.55
CA ALA A 155 -16.97 4.85 4.29
C ALA A 155 -17.78 5.04 5.57
N VAL A 156 -17.42 4.35 6.65
CA VAL A 156 -18.08 4.50 7.96
C VAL A 156 -17.91 5.92 8.50
N ASN A 157 -16.70 6.45 8.48
CA ASN A 157 -16.39 7.78 9.03
C ASN A 157 -16.99 8.93 8.21
N SER A 158 -17.18 8.73 6.90
CA SER A 158 -17.83 9.73 6.06
C SER A 158 -19.28 9.96 6.47
N VAL A 159 -19.99 8.93 6.91
CA VAL A 159 -21.37 9.03 7.43
C VAL A 159 -21.39 9.93 8.67
N THR A 160 -20.46 9.72 9.60
CA THR A 160 -20.33 10.54 10.81
C THR A 160 -20.03 12.00 10.48
N ALA A 161 -19.30 12.25 9.40
CA ALA A 161 -18.97 13.59 8.91
C ALA A 161 -20.11 14.24 8.09
N GLY A 162 -21.21 13.51 7.83
CA GLY A 162 -22.36 14.00 7.05
C GLY A 162 -22.19 13.88 5.53
N ASP A 163 -21.17 13.20 5.06
CA ASP A 163 -20.97 12.90 3.63
C ASP A 163 -21.59 11.55 3.29
N TYR A 164 -22.85 11.56 2.90
CA TYR A 164 -23.63 10.35 2.62
C TYR A 164 -23.47 9.83 1.19
N SER A 165 -22.86 10.59 0.29
CA SER A 165 -22.57 10.15 -1.08
C SER A 165 -21.28 9.35 -1.18
N ARG A 166 -20.29 9.64 -0.36
CA ARG A 166 -18.99 8.99 -0.38
C ARG A 166 -19.05 7.46 -0.17
N PRO A 167 -19.84 6.91 0.76
CA PRO A 167 -19.97 5.46 0.90
C PRO A 167 -20.44 4.74 -0.37
N LEU A 168 -21.33 5.37 -1.16
CA LEU A 168 -21.78 4.78 -2.43
C LEU A 168 -20.64 4.73 -3.46
N ARG A 169 -19.86 5.79 -3.57
CA ARG A 169 -18.68 5.83 -4.46
C ARG A 169 -17.63 4.81 -4.04
N ILE A 170 -17.37 4.71 -2.74
CA ILE A 170 -16.47 3.69 -2.19
C ILE A 170 -16.98 2.29 -2.50
N SER A 171 -18.28 2.04 -2.34
CA SER A 171 -18.90 0.76 -2.64
C SER A 171 -18.69 0.35 -4.09
N ASN A 172 -18.93 1.25 -5.03
CA ASN A 172 -18.71 1.00 -6.46
C ASN A 172 -17.23 0.66 -6.74
N PHE A 173 -16.31 1.46 -6.21
CA PHE A 173 -14.86 1.24 -6.38
C PHE A 173 -14.42 -0.12 -5.81
N ILE A 174 -14.85 -0.47 -4.61
CA ILE A 174 -14.47 -1.74 -3.96
C ILE A 174 -15.08 -2.95 -4.69
N ASN A 175 -16.29 -2.84 -5.21
CA ASN A 175 -16.89 -3.89 -6.01
C ASN A 175 -16.11 -4.11 -7.32
N ASP A 176 -15.68 -3.04 -7.98
CA ASP A 176 -14.82 -3.12 -9.16
C ASP A 176 -13.48 -3.77 -8.83
N LEU A 177 -12.89 -3.40 -7.69
CA LEU A 177 -11.64 -3.99 -7.21
C LEU A 177 -11.79 -5.49 -6.92
N ASP A 178 -12.86 -5.90 -6.23
CA ASP A 178 -13.17 -7.30 -5.97
C ASP A 178 -13.34 -8.09 -7.28
N SER A 179 -14.06 -7.52 -8.26
CA SER A 179 -14.21 -8.12 -9.58
C SER A 179 -12.88 -8.31 -10.29
N GLY A 180 -11.96 -7.34 -10.16
CA GLY A 180 -10.60 -7.45 -10.71
C GLY A 180 -9.80 -8.57 -10.04
N PHE A 181 -9.85 -8.67 -8.71
CA PHE A 181 -9.14 -9.74 -7.99
C PHE A 181 -9.69 -11.14 -8.31
N ARG A 182 -10.99 -11.27 -8.61
CA ARG A 182 -11.58 -12.56 -9.04
C ARG A 182 -11.00 -13.08 -10.35
N LEU A 183 -10.45 -12.22 -11.20
CA LEU A 183 -9.79 -12.64 -12.44
C LEU A 183 -8.41 -13.26 -12.18
N LEU A 184 -7.84 -13.05 -11.00
CA LEU A 184 -6.53 -13.57 -10.64
C LEU A 184 -6.63 -15.01 -10.12
N ASN A 185 -5.76 -15.87 -10.63
CA ASN A 185 -5.63 -17.24 -10.14
C ASN A 185 -4.62 -17.29 -8.98
N LEU A 186 -5.02 -16.77 -7.83
CA LEU A 186 -4.18 -16.75 -6.64
C LEU A 186 -4.14 -18.12 -5.97
N LYS A 187 -2.94 -18.56 -5.61
CA LYS A 187 -2.70 -19.79 -4.87
C LYS A 187 -2.87 -19.55 -3.36
N ASN A 188 -2.82 -20.61 -2.57
CA ASN A 188 -2.93 -20.52 -1.11
C ASN A 188 -1.62 -19.98 -0.50
N ASP A 189 -1.40 -18.69 -0.61
CA ASP A 189 -0.24 -17.92 -0.14
C ASP A 189 -0.69 -16.70 0.69
N PRO A 190 0.22 -15.89 1.24
CA PRO A 190 -0.13 -14.72 2.03
C PRO A 190 -1.01 -13.70 1.27
N LEU A 191 -0.80 -13.53 -0.03
CA LEU A 191 -1.62 -12.64 -0.86
C LEU A 191 -3.06 -13.14 -0.95
N ARG A 192 -3.27 -14.45 -1.19
CA ARG A 192 -4.59 -15.07 -1.21
C ARG A 192 -5.32 -14.89 0.12
N LYS A 193 -4.63 -15.09 1.23
CA LYS A 193 -5.20 -14.89 2.56
C LYS A 193 -5.65 -13.45 2.77
N ARG A 194 -4.88 -12.49 2.28
CA ARG A 194 -5.24 -11.07 2.34
C ARG A 194 -6.44 -10.76 1.43
N TYR A 195 -6.49 -11.35 0.24
CA TYR A 195 -7.63 -11.23 -0.66
C TYR A 195 -8.90 -11.85 -0.05
N ASP A 196 -8.79 -12.96 0.63
CA ASP A 196 -9.94 -13.58 1.32
C ASP A 196 -10.56 -12.64 2.38
N GLY A 197 -9.79 -11.70 2.90
CA GLY A 197 -10.26 -10.66 3.79
C GLY A 197 -11.10 -9.58 3.11
N LEU A 198 -10.96 -9.37 1.81
CA LEU A 198 -11.65 -8.32 1.06
C LEU A 198 -13.18 -8.46 1.14
N LYS A 199 -13.69 -9.66 1.19
CA LYS A 199 -15.14 -9.93 1.34
C LYS A 199 -15.74 -9.28 2.59
N TYR A 200 -14.98 -9.17 3.66
CA TYR A 200 -15.43 -8.51 4.90
C TYR A 200 -15.48 -6.99 4.75
N ASP A 201 -14.53 -6.41 4.01
CA ASP A 201 -14.53 -5.00 3.70
C ASP A 201 -15.70 -4.64 2.76
N VAL A 202 -15.94 -5.46 1.74
CA VAL A 202 -17.11 -5.34 0.83
C VAL A 202 -18.40 -5.36 1.64
N LYS A 203 -18.57 -6.37 2.50
CA LYS A 203 -19.75 -6.53 3.33
C LYS A 203 -19.99 -5.33 4.25
N LYS A 204 -18.95 -4.85 4.89
CA LYS A 204 -19.02 -3.69 5.80
C LYS A 204 -19.50 -2.43 5.06
N ILE A 205 -18.98 -2.21 3.86
CA ILE A 205 -19.38 -1.06 3.02
C ILE A 205 -20.83 -1.22 2.55
N GLU A 206 -21.23 -2.42 2.14
CA GLU A 206 -22.61 -2.72 1.75
C GLU A 206 -23.59 -2.48 2.90
N GLU A 207 -23.25 -2.85 4.11
CA GLU A 207 -24.05 -2.58 5.32
C GLU A 207 -24.24 -1.07 5.54
N VAL A 208 -23.20 -0.28 5.34
CA VAL A 208 -23.28 1.20 5.44
C VAL A 208 -24.21 1.76 4.37
N VAL A 209 -24.06 1.34 3.12
CA VAL A 209 -24.90 1.79 2.00
C VAL A 209 -26.36 1.40 2.22
N TYR A 210 -26.60 0.17 2.67
CA TYR A 210 -27.94 -0.32 2.99
C TYR A 210 -28.61 0.54 4.08
N ASP A 211 -27.91 0.82 5.15
CA ASP A 211 -28.41 1.65 6.26
C ASP A 211 -28.76 3.06 5.78
N LEU A 212 -27.92 3.67 4.95
CA LEU A 212 -28.19 4.97 4.33
C LEU A 212 -29.42 4.93 3.42
N SER A 213 -29.61 3.86 2.67
CA SER A 213 -30.76 3.68 1.78
C SER A 213 -32.08 3.56 2.55
N ILE A 214 -32.10 2.78 3.62
CA ILE A 214 -33.28 2.62 4.50
C ILE A 214 -33.67 3.97 5.12
N ARG A 215 -32.68 4.76 5.54
CA ARG A 215 -32.93 6.07 6.17
C ARG A 215 -33.26 7.17 5.16
N GLY A 216 -33.26 6.87 3.87
CA GLY A 216 -33.51 7.84 2.80
C GLY A 216 -32.42 8.90 2.68
N LEU A 217 -31.20 8.63 3.18
CA LEU A 217 -30.05 9.54 3.12
C LEU A 217 -29.22 9.37 1.86
N ALA A 218 -29.28 8.18 1.22
CA ALA A 218 -28.66 7.93 -0.08
C ALA A 218 -29.63 8.36 -1.19
N LYS A 219 -29.27 9.38 -1.98
CA LYS A 219 -30.04 9.81 -3.15
C LYS A 219 -29.56 9.07 -4.39
N GLU A 220 -30.49 8.53 -5.18
CA GLU A 220 -30.17 7.85 -6.44
C GLU A 220 -29.45 8.75 -7.46
N SER A 221 -29.61 10.07 -7.35
CA SER A 221 -28.92 11.05 -8.19
C SER A 221 -27.40 11.11 -8.00
N ASP A 222 -26.89 10.54 -6.89
CA ASP A 222 -25.45 10.56 -6.59
C ASP A 222 -24.71 9.36 -7.20
N VAL A 223 -25.43 8.43 -7.82
CA VAL A 223 -24.87 7.22 -8.46
C VAL A 223 -24.68 7.40 -9.98
N GLY A 224 -25.22 8.44 -10.56
CA GLY A 224 -25.25 8.69 -12.00
C GLY A 224 -24.48 9.92 -12.43
N GLY A 225 -23.19 9.92 -12.26
CA GLY A 225 -22.27 10.91 -12.87
C GLY A 225 -21.51 10.29 -14.03
N ASP A 226 -21.96 10.64 -15.20
CA ASP A 226 -21.36 10.54 -16.54
C ASP A 226 -21.37 9.19 -17.27
N LYS A 227 -22.16 9.22 -18.33
CA LYS A 227 -22.05 8.38 -19.51
C LYS A 227 -20.88 8.83 -20.39
#